data_d165bb0519109c8aa84ee42df6c32c01
#
_entry.id   d165bb0519109c8aa84ee42df6c32c01
#
_cell.length_a   1.000
_cell.length_b   1.000
_cell.length_c   1.000
_cell.angle_alpha   90.00
_cell.angle_beta   90.00
_cell.angle_gamma   90.00
#
_symmetry.space_group_name_H-M   'P 1'
#
loop_
_entity.id
_entity.type
_entity.pdbx_description
1 polymer ?
#
loop_
_entity_poly.entity_id
_entity_poly.type
_entity_poly.pdbx_seq_one_letter_code
_entity_poly.pdbx_strand_id
1 'polypeptide(L)'
;MEILKFTLSGRTAFFKIPEVNSYVYFSYGHIHKVSLLGLLGAVMGYGGYNSQGEKEYPEFYEKLKDIKVSIMPKNTNGSFSKKIQIFNNSVGYANEDGGILNVKEQWLEDVEWDIFIKIEDTEIHKELKERIENYKFEYTIYLGKNDHLATINNVEVLQGESFLEDESEINSLFMKKSINGFFKEKNGFGAAKENKGRLNFKYEEKLPLSLHNISNQYEVESLIFTNKKCILKDKSNFVKVNNQIIEFY
;
A
#
# COMPACT_ATOMS: atom_id res chain seq x y z
N MET A 1 -13.21 16.37 6.98
CA MET A 1 -13.53 15.34 5.97
C MET A 1 -13.63 13.98 6.63
N GLU A 2 -14.55 13.14 6.18
CA GLU A 2 -14.70 11.79 6.71
C GLU A 2 -13.65 10.85 6.15
N ILE A 3 -13.10 9.98 7.00
CA ILE A 3 -12.05 9.02 6.65
C ILE A 3 -12.39 7.67 7.28
N LEU A 4 -12.46 6.63 6.45
CA LEU A 4 -12.51 5.26 6.92
C LEU A 4 -11.09 4.78 7.15
N LYS A 5 -10.78 4.35 8.36
CA LYS A 5 -9.48 3.76 8.73
C LYS A 5 -9.69 2.31 9.13
N PHE A 6 -8.79 1.44 8.72
CA PHE A 6 -8.71 0.07 9.22
C PHE A 6 -7.26 -0.44 9.22
N THR A 7 -6.98 -1.44 10.03
CA THR A 7 -5.71 -2.14 10.03
C THR A 7 -5.80 -3.34 9.08
N LEU A 8 -4.96 -3.35 8.06
CA LEU A 8 -4.79 -4.47 7.12
C LEU A 8 -3.53 -5.25 7.51
N SER A 9 -3.65 -6.54 7.70
CA SER A 9 -2.54 -7.39 8.13
C SER A 9 -2.56 -8.76 7.48
N GLY A 10 -1.43 -9.44 7.53
CA GLY A 10 -1.30 -10.82 7.09
C GLY A 10 0.02 -11.42 7.54
N ARG A 11 0.03 -12.74 7.70
CA ARG A 11 1.24 -13.47 8.05
C ARG A 11 2.32 -13.38 6.97
N THR A 12 1.89 -13.36 5.71
CA THR A 12 2.77 -13.19 4.55
C THR A 12 2.08 -12.34 3.49
N ALA A 13 2.87 -11.72 2.59
CA ALA A 13 2.37 -11.02 1.41
C ALA A 13 3.33 -11.19 0.23
N PHE A 14 2.79 -11.10 -0.99
CA PHE A 14 3.58 -11.15 -2.21
C PHE A 14 2.99 -10.22 -3.29
N PHE A 15 3.58 -9.06 -3.43
CA PHE A 15 3.22 -8.06 -4.46
C PHE A 15 4.25 -8.10 -5.58
N LYS A 16 4.06 -9.02 -6.53
CA LYS A 16 5.05 -9.31 -7.57
C LYS A 16 5.48 -8.08 -8.35
N ILE A 17 6.81 -7.89 -8.46
CA ILE A 17 7.43 -6.92 -9.37
C ILE A 17 7.45 -7.55 -10.76
N PRO A 18 6.72 -7.02 -11.76
CA PRO A 18 6.55 -7.69 -13.05
C PRO A 18 7.81 -7.73 -13.90
N GLU A 19 8.72 -6.76 -13.74
CA GLU A 19 9.94 -6.62 -14.54
C GLU A 19 11.03 -7.63 -14.17
N VAL A 20 10.97 -8.22 -12.98
CA VAL A 20 12.00 -9.12 -12.46
C VAL A 20 11.44 -10.51 -12.28
N ASN A 21 11.69 -11.42 -13.23
CA ASN A 21 11.07 -12.74 -13.29
C ASN A 21 11.96 -13.90 -13.75
N SER A 22 13.31 -13.73 -13.76
CA SER A 22 14.19 -14.77 -14.34
C SER A 22 14.48 -15.94 -13.40
N TYR A 23 14.96 -15.66 -12.16
CA TYR A 23 15.36 -16.71 -11.20
C TYR A 23 14.58 -16.67 -9.91
N VAL A 24 14.18 -15.48 -9.47
CA VAL A 24 13.39 -15.23 -8.27
C VAL A 24 12.37 -14.18 -8.60
N TYR A 25 11.13 -14.41 -8.22
CA TYR A 25 10.09 -13.39 -8.29
C TYR A 25 10.18 -12.50 -7.05
N PHE A 26 10.49 -11.22 -7.25
CA PHE A 26 10.59 -10.26 -6.16
C PHE A 26 9.24 -9.61 -5.87
N SER A 27 9.08 -9.20 -4.60
CA SER A 27 7.92 -8.45 -4.11
C SER A 27 8.27 -6.99 -3.89
N TYR A 28 7.35 -6.08 -4.21
CA TYR A 28 7.36 -4.75 -3.63
C TYR A 28 7.38 -4.85 -2.10
N GLY A 29 8.02 -3.87 -1.44
CA GLY A 29 8.20 -3.88 0.02
C GLY A 29 6.95 -3.50 0.81
N HIS A 30 5.95 -2.92 0.16
CA HIS A 30 4.65 -2.58 0.74
C HIS A 30 3.52 -2.89 -0.22
N ILE A 31 2.30 -3.00 0.33
CA ILE A 31 1.10 -2.94 -0.49
C ILE A 31 1.08 -1.59 -1.21
N HIS A 32 0.79 -1.60 -2.50
CA HIS A 32 0.68 -0.41 -3.32
C HIS A 32 -0.78 -0.13 -3.70
N LYS A 33 -1.07 1.09 -4.15
CA LYS A 33 -2.46 1.52 -4.42
C LYS A 33 -3.21 0.53 -5.31
N VAL A 34 -2.64 0.09 -6.43
CA VAL A 34 -3.33 -0.83 -7.35
C VAL A 34 -3.69 -2.16 -6.69
N SER A 35 -2.77 -2.76 -5.90
CA SER A 35 -3.08 -3.98 -5.14
C SER A 35 -4.14 -3.75 -4.07
N LEU A 36 -4.12 -2.61 -3.40
CA LEU A 36 -5.13 -2.23 -2.43
C LEU A 36 -6.50 -2.08 -3.11
N LEU A 37 -6.58 -1.41 -4.27
CA LEU A 37 -7.83 -1.31 -5.04
C LEU A 37 -8.34 -2.69 -5.46
N GLY A 38 -7.45 -3.63 -5.82
CA GLY A 38 -7.82 -5.02 -6.10
C GLY A 38 -8.43 -5.73 -4.89
N LEU A 39 -7.86 -5.52 -3.70
CA LEU A 39 -8.41 -6.04 -2.44
C LEU A 39 -9.77 -5.41 -2.13
N LEU A 40 -9.93 -4.10 -2.28
CA LEU A 40 -11.21 -3.41 -2.12
C LEU A 40 -12.24 -3.88 -3.15
N GLY A 41 -11.79 -4.17 -4.38
CA GLY A 41 -12.62 -4.80 -5.42
C GLY A 41 -13.15 -6.16 -4.99
N ALA A 42 -12.34 -6.97 -4.31
CA ALA A 42 -12.79 -8.25 -3.74
C ALA A 42 -13.82 -8.05 -2.61
N VAL A 43 -13.66 -7.03 -1.78
CA VAL A 43 -14.67 -6.63 -0.77
C VAL A 43 -16.01 -6.28 -1.44
N MET A 44 -15.96 -5.56 -2.57
CA MET A 44 -17.13 -5.08 -3.31
C MET A 44 -17.74 -6.12 -4.27
N GLY A 45 -17.03 -7.21 -4.56
CA GLY A 45 -17.44 -8.22 -5.53
C GLY A 45 -17.20 -7.83 -6.99
N TYR A 46 -16.30 -6.88 -7.26
CA TYR A 46 -16.00 -6.43 -8.61
C TYR A 46 -15.07 -7.40 -9.35
N GLY A 47 -15.31 -7.53 -10.66
CA GLY A 47 -14.53 -8.39 -11.53
C GLY A 47 -13.07 -7.95 -11.69
N GLY A 48 -12.18 -8.94 -11.74
CA GLY A 48 -10.74 -8.75 -11.99
C GLY A 48 -10.38 -8.85 -13.47
N TYR A 49 -9.07 -9.05 -13.75
CA TYR A 49 -8.53 -9.15 -15.12
C TYR A 49 -9.17 -10.27 -15.94
N ASN A 50 -9.52 -11.40 -15.32
CA ASN A 50 -10.13 -12.54 -16.02
C ASN A 50 -11.49 -12.21 -16.63
N SER A 51 -12.20 -11.22 -16.10
CA SER A 51 -13.52 -10.78 -16.57
C SER A 51 -13.48 -9.46 -17.35
N GLN A 52 -12.28 -8.91 -17.62
CA GLN A 52 -12.11 -7.62 -18.28
C GLN A 52 -12.64 -7.62 -19.73
N GLY A 53 -12.39 -8.70 -20.48
CA GLY A 53 -12.76 -8.77 -21.90
C GLY A 53 -12.07 -7.66 -22.71
N GLU A 54 -12.86 -6.94 -23.52
CA GLU A 54 -12.37 -5.83 -24.36
C GLU A 54 -12.38 -4.46 -23.67
N LYS A 55 -12.71 -4.41 -22.37
CA LYS A 55 -12.73 -3.15 -21.61
C LYS A 55 -11.31 -2.63 -21.38
N GLU A 56 -11.19 -1.31 -21.30
CA GLU A 56 -9.92 -0.62 -21.04
C GLU A 56 -9.29 -1.06 -19.71
N TYR A 57 -10.10 -1.17 -18.66
CA TYR A 57 -9.67 -1.59 -17.33
C TYR A 57 -10.50 -2.74 -16.79
N PRO A 58 -9.94 -3.57 -15.88
CA PRO A 58 -10.76 -4.48 -15.09
C PRO A 58 -11.75 -3.70 -14.22
N GLU A 59 -12.91 -4.29 -13.95
CA GLU A 59 -14.01 -3.61 -13.28
C GLU A 59 -13.63 -2.98 -11.95
N PHE A 60 -12.86 -3.70 -11.12
CA PHE A 60 -12.42 -3.17 -9.83
C PHE A 60 -11.64 -1.87 -9.98
N TYR A 61 -10.76 -1.81 -10.98
CA TYR A 61 -9.93 -0.63 -11.18
C TYR A 61 -10.74 0.53 -11.73
N GLU A 62 -11.58 0.28 -12.73
CA GLU A 62 -12.43 1.32 -13.33
C GLU A 62 -13.33 1.99 -12.30
N LYS A 63 -13.90 1.21 -11.37
CA LYS A 63 -14.80 1.74 -10.33
C LYS A 63 -14.08 2.40 -9.15
N LEU A 64 -12.83 1.99 -8.86
CA LEU A 64 -12.14 2.39 -7.64
C LEU A 64 -10.89 3.27 -7.87
N LYS A 65 -10.46 3.49 -9.11
CA LYS A 65 -9.20 4.20 -9.44
C LYS A 65 -9.10 5.60 -8.84
N ASP A 66 -10.23 6.30 -8.69
CA ASP A 66 -10.30 7.66 -8.17
C ASP A 66 -10.36 7.72 -6.63
N ILE A 67 -10.54 6.59 -5.96
CA ILE A 67 -10.52 6.53 -4.50
C ILE A 67 -9.16 7.01 -3.98
N LYS A 68 -9.21 7.97 -3.07
CA LYS A 68 -8.03 8.50 -2.38
C LYS A 68 -7.70 7.65 -1.18
N VAL A 69 -6.50 7.10 -1.18
CA VAL A 69 -6.00 6.23 -0.11
C VAL A 69 -4.72 6.80 0.50
N SER A 70 -4.48 6.44 1.75
CA SER A 70 -3.19 6.64 2.41
C SER A 70 -2.81 5.34 3.11
N ILE A 71 -1.53 4.98 3.05
CA ILE A 71 -1.01 3.70 3.56
C ILE A 71 0.07 4.01 4.60
N MET A 72 -0.14 3.58 5.83
CA MET A 72 0.81 3.78 6.92
C MET A 72 1.36 2.43 7.39
N PRO A 73 2.63 2.11 7.10
CA PRO A 73 3.28 0.92 7.65
C PRO A 73 3.35 0.98 9.18
N LYS A 74 3.03 -0.12 9.85
CA LYS A 74 3.05 -0.19 11.33
C LYS A 74 4.35 -0.74 11.90
N ASN A 75 5.35 -0.98 11.10
CA ASN A 75 6.66 -1.37 11.57
C ASN A 75 7.55 -0.18 11.94
N THR A 76 8.56 -0.41 12.76
CA THR A 76 9.34 0.66 13.38
C THR A 76 10.36 1.34 12.47
N ASN A 77 10.70 0.74 11.32
CA ASN A 77 11.78 1.22 10.45
C ASN A 77 11.40 1.27 8.95
N GLY A 78 10.11 1.11 8.64
CA GLY A 78 9.58 1.25 7.29
C GLY A 78 9.85 0.08 6.35
N SER A 79 10.29 -1.09 6.85
CA SER A 79 10.50 -2.28 6.03
C SER A 79 10.04 -3.54 6.74
N PHE A 80 9.37 -4.44 6.04
CA PHE A 80 9.01 -5.75 6.55
C PHE A 80 10.14 -6.76 6.31
N SER A 81 10.20 -7.79 7.16
CA SER A 81 11.09 -8.95 6.95
C SER A 81 10.75 -9.62 5.62
N LYS A 82 11.78 -10.14 4.96
CA LYS A 82 11.64 -10.82 3.67
C LYS A 82 12.27 -12.20 3.75
N LYS A 83 11.60 -13.20 3.16
CA LYS A 83 12.16 -14.55 2.99
C LYS A 83 12.05 -15.01 1.54
N ILE A 84 12.96 -15.87 1.12
CA ILE A 84 12.84 -16.60 -0.14
C ILE A 84 12.11 -17.91 0.15
N GLN A 85 10.94 -18.07 -0.45
CA GLN A 85 10.16 -19.29 -0.42
C GLN A 85 10.40 -20.05 -1.72
N ILE A 86 10.74 -21.34 -1.59
CA ILE A 86 10.91 -22.23 -2.73
C ILE A 86 9.82 -23.30 -2.64
N PHE A 87 9.09 -23.48 -3.72
CA PHE A 87 8.06 -24.51 -3.81
C PHE A 87 8.01 -25.09 -5.21
N ASN A 88 7.50 -26.31 -5.28
CA ASN A 88 7.30 -27.01 -6.52
C ASN A 88 5.89 -26.68 -7.05
N ASN A 89 5.81 -26.18 -8.27
CA ASN A 89 4.56 -25.99 -8.98
C ASN A 89 4.39 -27.12 -10.01
N SER A 90 4.10 -28.33 -9.51
CA SER A 90 3.84 -29.49 -10.35
C SER A 90 2.40 -29.45 -10.84
N VAL A 91 2.22 -29.23 -12.13
CA VAL A 91 0.91 -29.37 -12.79
C VAL A 91 1.01 -30.54 -13.75
N GLY A 92 0.06 -31.48 -13.68
CA GLY A 92 -0.24 -32.51 -14.68
C GLY A 92 0.86 -33.26 -15.45
N TYR A 93 1.98 -32.61 -15.68
CA TYR A 93 3.17 -33.12 -16.40
C TYR A 93 4.33 -33.47 -15.46
N ALA A 94 4.10 -33.59 -14.16
CA ALA A 94 5.16 -33.84 -13.18
C ALA A 94 5.90 -35.18 -13.40
N ASN A 95 5.32 -36.08 -14.16
CA ASN A 95 5.89 -37.41 -14.50
C ASN A 95 6.68 -37.39 -15.81
N GLU A 96 6.75 -36.26 -16.52
CA GLU A 96 7.52 -36.12 -17.74
C GLU A 96 8.89 -35.49 -17.46
N ASP A 97 9.90 -35.82 -18.26
CA ASP A 97 11.24 -35.22 -18.16
C ASP A 97 11.14 -33.68 -18.29
N GLY A 98 11.57 -32.98 -17.23
CA GLY A 98 11.47 -31.52 -17.16
C GLY A 98 10.11 -30.97 -16.67
N GLY A 99 9.15 -31.81 -16.25
CA GLY A 99 7.81 -31.40 -15.81
C GLY A 99 7.75 -30.76 -14.43
N ILE A 100 8.87 -30.65 -13.70
CA ILE A 100 8.93 -30.05 -12.37
C ILE A 100 9.38 -28.59 -12.47
N LEU A 101 8.50 -27.65 -12.15
CA LEU A 101 8.82 -26.24 -12.07
C LEU A 101 9.07 -25.82 -10.60
N ASN A 102 10.32 -25.57 -10.24
CA ASN A 102 10.67 -24.97 -8.94
C ASN A 102 10.53 -23.47 -9.02
N VAL A 103 9.56 -22.92 -8.29
CA VAL A 103 9.31 -21.49 -8.20
C VAL A 103 10.00 -20.94 -6.95
N LYS A 104 10.66 -19.78 -7.11
CA LYS A 104 11.28 -19.03 -6.02
C LYS A 104 10.62 -17.66 -5.93
N GLU A 105 10.06 -17.35 -4.79
CA GLU A 105 9.41 -16.06 -4.52
C GLU A 105 9.97 -15.41 -3.26
N GLN A 106 10.13 -14.10 -3.29
CA GLN A 106 10.45 -13.32 -2.10
C GLN A 106 9.15 -12.85 -1.44
N TRP A 107 8.81 -13.42 -0.31
CA TRP A 107 7.63 -13.06 0.46
C TRP A 107 7.98 -12.04 1.54
N LEU A 108 7.06 -11.13 1.83
CA LEU A 108 7.06 -10.31 3.04
C LEU A 108 6.48 -11.12 4.19
N GLU A 109 6.96 -10.89 5.42
CA GLU A 109 6.51 -11.59 6.62
C GLU A 109 5.95 -10.62 7.65
N ASP A 110 4.89 -11.05 8.36
CA ASP A 110 4.23 -10.36 9.47
C ASP A 110 3.91 -8.90 9.13
N VAL A 111 3.19 -8.74 8.01
CA VAL A 111 2.88 -7.43 7.44
C VAL A 111 1.67 -6.80 8.12
N GLU A 112 1.76 -5.49 8.36
CA GLU A 112 0.68 -4.71 8.95
C GLU A 112 0.74 -3.24 8.49
N TRP A 113 -0.41 -2.73 8.04
CA TRP A 113 -0.59 -1.34 7.65
C TRP A 113 -1.88 -0.79 8.24
N ASP A 114 -1.89 0.48 8.66
CA ASP A 114 -3.12 1.24 8.77
C ASP A 114 -3.44 1.85 7.42
N ILE A 115 -4.62 1.55 6.91
CA ILE A 115 -5.16 2.04 5.64
C ILE A 115 -6.17 3.11 5.95
N PHE A 116 -6.07 4.24 5.23
CA PHE A 116 -7.02 5.34 5.31
C PHE A 116 -7.64 5.55 3.94
N ILE A 117 -8.95 5.64 3.89
CA ILE A 117 -9.73 5.93 2.67
C ILE A 117 -10.52 7.20 2.92
N LYS A 118 -10.32 8.20 2.06
CA LYS A 118 -11.13 9.42 2.09
C LYS A 118 -12.53 9.07 1.60
N ILE A 119 -13.54 9.32 2.43
CA ILE A 119 -14.94 9.05 2.09
C ILE A 119 -15.55 10.29 1.44
N GLU A 120 -16.11 10.10 0.26
CA GLU A 120 -16.85 11.10 -0.50
C GLU A 120 -18.33 10.69 -0.57
N ASP A 121 -19.22 11.64 -0.86
CA ASP A 121 -20.66 11.39 -0.92
C ASP A 121 -21.07 10.70 -2.24
N THR A 122 -20.55 9.50 -2.46
CA THR A 122 -20.92 8.64 -3.59
C THR A 122 -21.42 7.29 -3.10
N GLU A 123 -22.25 6.62 -3.91
CA GLU A 123 -22.79 5.29 -3.56
C GLU A 123 -21.67 4.25 -3.37
N ILE A 124 -20.60 4.31 -4.18
CA ILE A 124 -19.45 3.40 -4.06
C ILE A 124 -18.76 3.56 -2.71
N HIS A 125 -18.54 4.80 -2.25
CA HIS A 125 -17.90 5.06 -0.97
C HIS A 125 -18.80 4.65 0.21
N LYS A 126 -20.10 4.88 0.11
CA LYS A 126 -21.08 4.46 1.14
C LYS A 126 -21.11 2.94 1.28
N GLU A 127 -21.24 2.24 0.15
CA GLU A 127 -21.26 0.78 0.11
C GLU A 127 -19.93 0.19 0.63
N LEU A 128 -18.80 0.69 0.16
CA LEU A 128 -17.47 0.25 0.60
C LEU A 128 -17.31 0.40 2.12
N LYS A 129 -17.70 1.58 2.65
CA LYS A 129 -17.68 1.84 4.08
C LYS A 129 -18.55 0.85 4.84
N GLU A 130 -19.81 0.66 4.43
CA GLU A 130 -20.73 -0.27 5.08
C GLU A 130 -20.20 -1.70 5.08
N ARG A 131 -19.66 -2.17 3.95
CA ARG A 131 -19.10 -3.52 3.83
C ARG A 131 -17.91 -3.73 4.75
N ILE A 132 -17.00 -2.77 4.85
CA ILE A 132 -15.82 -2.85 5.72
C ILE A 132 -16.22 -2.76 7.20
N GLU A 133 -17.10 -1.83 7.60
CA GLU A 133 -17.58 -1.68 8.98
C GLU A 133 -18.29 -2.94 9.49
N ASN A 134 -19.02 -3.63 8.61
CA ASN A 134 -19.78 -4.83 8.96
C ASN A 134 -19.06 -6.15 8.61
N TYR A 135 -17.80 -6.09 8.11
CA TYR A 135 -17.04 -7.27 7.68
C TYR A 135 -17.79 -8.12 6.63
N LYS A 136 -18.56 -7.48 5.75
CA LYS A 136 -19.35 -8.12 4.68
C LYS A 136 -18.56 -8.12 3.37
N PHE A 137 -17.61 -9.02 3.24
CA PHE A 137 -16.79 -9.14 2.05
C PHE A 137 -17.40 -10.15 1.07
N GLU A 138 -17.50 -9.76 -0.21
CA GLU A 138 -18.04 -10.66 -1.24
C GLU A 138 -17.11 -11.81 -1.51
N TYR A 139 -15.80 -11.54 -1.59
CA TYR A 139 -14.76 -12.56 -1.78
C TYR A 139 -13.74 -12.53 -0.65
N THR A 140 -13.09 -13.67 -0.44
CA THR A 140 -11.92 -13.76 0.46
C THR A 140 -10.84 -12.78 0.01
N ILE A 141 -10.36 -11.96 0.93
CA ILE A 141 -9.31 -10.98 0.67
C ILE A 141 -7.93 -11.57 0.89
N TYR A 142 -6.95 -11.16 0.05
CA TYR A 142 -5.57 -11.64 0.13
C TYR A 142 -4.57 -10.55 -0.27
N LEU A 143 -3.29 -10.75 0.08
CA LEU A 143 -2.20 -9.80 -0.12
C LEU A 143 -1.35 -10.19 -1.33
N GLY A 144 -1.85 -9.90 -2.52
CA GLY A 144 -1.22 -10.12 -3.82
C GLY A 144 -1.53 -11.47 -4.45
N LYS A 145 -1.46 -12.57 -3.72
CA LYS A 145 -1.84 -13.92 -4.15
C LYS A 145 -2.78 -14.57 -3.15
N ASN A 146 -3.58 -15.52 -3.58
CA ASN A 146 -4.53 -16.28 -2.75
C ASN A 146 -3.88 -17.10 -1.62
N ASP A 147 -2.56 -17.36 -1.72
CA ASP A 147 -1.80 -18.03 -0.65
C ASP A 147 -1.57 -17.13 0.58
N HIS A 148 -1.80 -15.82 0.44
CA HIS A 148 -1.50 -14.79 1.44
C HIS A 148 -2.78 -14.16 1.96
N LEU A 149 -3.50 -14.86 2.81
CA LEU A 149 -4.76 -14.37 3.37
C LEU A 149 -4.56 -13.04 4.12
N ALA A 150 -5.46 -12.12 3.88
CA ALA A 150 -5.51 -10.83 4.55
C ALA A 150 -6.53 -10.81 5.67
N THR A 151 -6.28 -9.98 6.67
CA THR A 151 -7.20 -9.69 7.76
C THR A 151 -7.40 -8.18 7.89
N ILE A 152 -8.65 -7.75 8.02
CA ILE A 152 -9.02 -6.38 8.34
C ILE A 152 -9.48 -6.34 9.79
N ASN A 153 -8.91 -5.41 10.57
CA ASN A 153 -9.25 -5.18 11.97
C ASN A 153 -9.28 -3.68 12.28
N ASN A 154 -9.71 -3.31 13.48
CA ASN A 154 -9.67 -1.94 14.01
C ASN A 154 -10.28 -0.93 13.03
N VAL A 155 -11.50 -1.24 12.56
CA VAL A 155 -12.24 -0.36 11.66
C VAL A 155 -12.78 0.83 12.44
N GLU A 156 -12.47 2.03 11.98
CA GLU A 156 -12.84 3.30 12.62
C GLU A 156 -13.26 4.33 11.56
N VAL A 157 -14.23 5.17 11.87
CA VAL A 157 -14.55 6.36 11.09
C VAL A 157 -14.03 7.58 11.80
N LEU A 158 -13.13 8.29 11.15
CA LEU A 158 -12.38 9.41 11.70
C LEU A 158 -12.73 10.71 11.00
N GLN A 159 -12.46 11.84 11.66
CA GLN A 159 -12.50 13.16 11.03
C GLN A 159 -11.09 13.66 10.78
N GLY A 160 -10.82 14.05 9.54
CA GLY A 160 -9.55 14.64 9.14
C GLY A 160 -9.69 16.12 8.80
N GLU A 161 -8.62 16.86 9.03
CA GLU A 161 -8.50 18.29 8.72
C GLU A 161 -7.37 18.51 7.73
N SER A 162 -7.51 19.48 6.81
CA SER A 162 -6.44 19.84 5.89
C SER A 162 -5.21 20.32 6.66
N PHE A 163 -4.06 19.79 6.31
CA PHE A 163 -2.80 20.17 6.92
C PHE A 163 -2.14 21.29 6.10
N LEU A 164 -1.82 22.41 6.76
CA LEU A 164 -1.37 23.63 6.08
C LEU A 164 0.04 24.10 6.48
N GLU A 165 0.70 23.42 7.43
CA GLU A 165 2.06 23.79 7.84
C GLU A 165 3.08 23.40 6.75
N ASP A 166 4.20 24.15 6.70
CA ASP A 166 5.26 23.95 5.71
C ASP A 166 6.18 22.76 6.03
N GLU A 167 6.19 22.32 7.28
CA GLU A 167 7.10 21.30 7.77
C GLU A 167 6.41 20.32 8.72
N SER A 168 6.62 19.02 8.51
CA SER A 168 6.13 17.97 9.42
C SER A 168 6.89 16.65 9.30
N GLU A 169 6.78 15.80 10.32
CA GLU A 169 6.91 14.35 10.15
C GLU A 169 5.65 13.84 9.48
N ILE A 170 5.80 12.97 8.46
CA ILE A 170 4.68 12.36 7.74
C ILE A 170 4.59 10.91 8.17
N ASN A 171 3.40 10.49 8.63
CA ASN A 171 3.21 9.19 9.26
C ASN A 171 2.81 8.08 8.27
N SER A 172 2.48 8.41 7.02
CA SER A 172 2.18 7.45 5.96
C SER A 172 3.30 7.36 4.91
N LEU A 173 3.20 6.40 4.01
CA LEU A 173 3.89 6.47 2.72
C LEU A 173 3.45 7.76 2.02
N PHE A 174 4.40 8.52 1.46
CA PHE A 174 4.13 9.76 0.75
C PHE A 174 4.96 9.89 -0.53
N MET A 175 4.44 10.64 -1.50
CA MET A 175 5.13 10.82 -2.78
C MET A 175 6.37 11.72 -2.60
N LYS A 176 7.51 11.28 -3.12
CA LYS A 176 8.77 12.07 -3.10
C LYS A 176 8.59 13.47 -3.68
N LYS A 177 7.75 13.61 -4.71
CA LYS A 177 7.47 14.90 -5.35
C LYS A 177 6.68 15.88 -4.48
N SER A 178 6.06 15.41 -3.40
CA SER A 178 5.26 16.23 -2.46
C SER A 178 6.12 17.01 -1.46
N ILE A 179 7.44 16.74 -1.42
CA ILE A 179 8.37 17.44 -0.53
C ILE A 179 9.46 18.16 -1.32
N ASN A 180 9.97 19.26 -0.75
CA ASN A 180 11.18 19.95 -1.23
C ASN A 180 12.47 19.33 -0.68
N GLY A 181 12.37 18.59 0.43
CA GLY A 181 13.50 17.92 1.08
C GLY A 181 13.23 17.63 2.55
N PHE A 182 14.28 17.22 3.23
CA PHE A 182 14.24 16.96 4.65
C PHE A 182 14.79 18.15 5.42
N PHE A 183 14.21 18.42 6.58
CA PHE A 183 14.71 19.44 7.47
C PHE A 183 16.14 19.09 7.90
N LYS A 184 17.06 20.05 7.73
CA LYS A 184 18.45 19.91 8.22
C LYS A 184 18.48 20.44 9.65
N GLU A 185 18.66 19.56 10.62
CA GLU A 185 19.00 19.98 11.96
C GLU A 185 20.29 20.82 11.90
N LYS A 186 20.23 22.05 12.40
CA LYS A 186 21.44 22.88 12.55
C LYS A 186 22.33 22.19 13.56
N ASN A 187 23.45 21.62 13.12
CA ASN A 187 24.52 21.13 13.98
C ASN A 187 25.13 22.31 14.73
N GLY A 188 24.48 22.78 15.77
CA GLY A 188 25.04 23.77 16.72
C GLY A 188 25.60 23.04 17.92
N PHE A 189 26.79 23.46 18.37
CA PHE A 189 27.36 23.04 19.66
C PHE A 189 26.33 23.33 20.77
N GLY A 190 25.53 22.33 21.16
CA GLY A 190 24.50 22.47 22.18
C GLY A 190 23.13 21.82 21.87
N ALA A 191 22.82 21.50 20.60
CA ALA A 191 21.53 20.96 20.18
C ALA A 191 21.35 19.44 20.42
N ALA A 192 22.27 18.79 21.09
CA ALA A 192 22.31 17.32 21.26
C ALA A 192 21.35 16.76 22.34
N LYS A 193 20.30 17.49 22.77
CA LYS A 193 19.47 17.04 23.88
C LYS A 193 18.05 16.57 23.55
N GLU A 194 17.50 16.83 22.37
CA GLU A 194 16.09 16.50 22.10
C GLU A 194 15.82 15.15 21.41
N ASN A 195 16.82 14.54 20.74
CA ASN A 195 16.63 13.26 20.02
C ASN A 195 17.48 12.10 20.57
N LYS A 196 17.69 12.02 21.88
CA LYS A 196 18.39 10.87 22.49
C LYS A 196 17.50 9.63 22.44
N GLY A 197 17.65 8.80 21.39
CA GLY A 197 17.15 7.44 21.37
C GLY A 197 16.39 6.98 20.10
N ARG A 198 15.95 7.88 19.23
CA ARG A 198 15.23 7.49 18.02
C ARG A 198 16.19 7.48 16.81
N LEU A 199 16.50 6.29 16.30
CA LEU A 199 17.30 6.15 15.08
C LEU A 199 16.49 6.69 13.89
N ASN A 200 17.10 7.57 13.10
CA ASN A 200 16.52 8.04 11.86
C ASN A 200 16.53 6.90 10.82
N PHE A 201 15.39 6.72 10.15
CA PHE A 201 15.27 5.81 9.03
C PHE A 201 14.70 6.52 7.80
N LYS A 202 14.92 5.95 6.64
CA LYS A 202 14.27 6.33 5.39
C LYS A 202 14.10 5.08 4.54
N TYR A 203 12.88 4.77 4.22
CA TYR A 203 12.51 3.84 3.17
C TYR A 203 12.14 4.64 1.92
N GLU A 204 12.55 4.18 0.73
CA GLU A 204 12.15 4.77 -0.56
C GLU A 204 12.06 3.65 -1.60
N GLU A 205 10.91 3.54 -2.28
CA GLU A 205 10.67 2.57 -3.34
C GLU A 205 9.74 3.17 -4.40
N LYS A 206 9.91 2.73 -5.65
CA LYS A 206 8.93 3.01 -6.71
C LYS A 206 7.77 2.03 -6.59
N LEU A 207 6.60 2.53 -6.22
CA LEU A 207 5.39 1.74 -6.03
C LEU A 207 4.32 2.08 -7.06
N PRO A 208 3.57 1.08 -7.58
CA PRO A 208 2.44 1.31 -8.48
C PRO A 208 1.35 2.17 -7.87
N LEU A 209 0.99 3.27 -8.53
CA LEU A 209 -0.14 4.13 -8.15
C LEU A 209 -1.32 4.03 -9.11
N SER A 210 -1.06 3.72 -10.38
CA SER A 210 -2.07 3.62 -11.44
C SER A 210 -1.75 2.53 -12.44
N LEU A 211 -2.72 2.24 -13.30
CA LEU A 211 -2.57 1.41 -14.48
C LEU A 211 -2.54 2.29 -15.73
N HIS A 212 -1.62 1.98 -16.64
CA HIS A 212 -1.61 2.60 -17.97
C HIS A 212 -2.86 2.20 -18.75
N ASN A 213 -3.51 3.15 -19.39
CA ASN A 213 -4.82 2.97 -19.99
C ASN A 213 -4.91 1.96 -21.15
N ILE A 214 -3.81 1.72 -21.87
CA ILE A 214 -3.79 0.77 -23.01
C ILE A 214 -3.27 -0.60 -22.60
N SER A 215 -2.15 -0.62 -21.84
CA SER A 215 -1.43 -1.87 -21.56
C SER A 215 -1.75 -2.50 -20.20
N ASN A 216 -2.43 -1.77 -19.33
CA ASN A 216 -2.66 -2.10 -17.92
C ASN A 216 -1.34 -2.40 -17.14
N GLN A 217 -0.21 -1.92 -17.66
CA GLN A 217 1.05 -1.95 -16.94
C GLN A 217 1.03 -0.96 -15.77
N TYR A 218 1.83 -1.24 -14.76
CA TYR A 218 1.95 -0.35 -13.61
C TYR A 218 2.62 0.97 -13.96
N GLU A 219 1.98 2.06 -13.61
CA GLU A 219 2.59 3.38 -13.54
C GLU A 219 3.06 3.61 -12.11
N VAL A 220 4.37 3.82 -11.94
CA VAL A 220 5.02 3.86 -10.64
C VAL A 220 5.44 5.26 -10.25
N GLU A 221 5.38 5.55 -8.94
CA GLU A 221 5.89 6.77 -8.33
C GLU A 221 6.85 6.43 -7.18
N SER A 222 7.84 7.30 -6.93
CA SER A 222 8.70 7.15 -5.76
C SER A 222 7.95 7.54 -4.50
N LEU A 223 7.69 6.55 -3.64
CA LEU A 223 7.12 6.77 -2.32
C LEU A 223 8.21 6.65 -1.24
N ILE A 224 8.07 7.47 -0.21
CA ILE A 224 8.97 7.53 0.94
C ILE A 224 8.18 7.24 2.21
N PHE A 225 8.82 6.53 3.15
CA PHE A 225 8.40 6.46 4.54
C PHE A 225 9.60 6.76 5.44
N THR A 226 9.47 7.71 6.36
CA THR A 226 10.57 8.16 7.20
C THR A 226 10.05 8.82 8.48
N ASN A 227 10.87 8.79 9.52
CA ASN A 227 10.64 9.57 10.74
C ASN A 227 11.37 10.92 10.75
N LYS A 228 11.89 11.35 9.60
CA LYS A 228 12.52 12.66 9.47
C LYS A 228 11.47 13.72 9.17
N LYS A 229 11.65 14.91 9.74
CA LYS A 229 10.84 16.08 9.42
C LYS A 229 11.07 16.48 7.95
N CYS A 230 9.99 16.63 7.20
CA CYS A 230 9.98 16.98 5.77
C CYS A 230 9.56 18.44 5.59
N ILE A 231 10.08 19.07 4.53
CA ILE A 231 9.64 20.38 4.04
C ILE A 231 8.65 20.11 2.90
N LEU A 232 7.38 20.43 3.11
CA LEU A 232 6.31 20.16 2.16
C LEU A 232 6.37 21.13 0.97
N LYS A 233 6.09 20.61 -0.23
CA LYS A 233 6.02 21.39 -1.47
C LYS A 233 4.58 21.71 -1.84
N ASP A 234 3.72 20.69 -1.82
CA ASP A 234 2.30 20.80 -2.10
C ASP A 234 1.53 20.17 -0.92
N LYS A 235 0.67 20.95 -0.31
CA LYS A 235 -0.07 20.55 0.91
C LYS A 235 -1.49 20.06 0.60
N SER A 236 -1.93 20.08 -0.63
CA SER A 236 -3.31 19.79 -1.03
C SER A 236 -3.81 18.39 -0.62
N ASN A 237 -2.90 17.43 -0.55
CA ASN A 237 -3.21 16.03 -0.24
C ASN A 237 -2.84 15.62 1.20
N PHE A 238 -2.28 16.55 2.00
CA PHE A 238 -1.93 16.25 3.38
C PHE A 238 -3.09 16.52 4.32
N VAL A 239 -3.33 15.56 5.19
CA VAL A 239 -4.44 15.59 6.14
C VAL A 239 -3.93 15.26 7.53
N LYS A 240 -4.38 16.01 8.52
CA LYS A 240 -4.19 15.70 9.93
C LYS A 240 -5.36 14.85 10.42
N VAL A 241 -5.04 13.65 10.91
CA VAL A 241 -5.99 12.72 11.49
C VAL A 241 -5.49 12.35 12.88
N ASN A 242 -6.26 12.65 13.92
CA ASN A 242 -5.78 12.60 15.30
C ASN A 242 -4.47 13.43 15.41
N ASN A 243 -3.36 12.85 15.79
CA ASN A 243 -2.06 13.53 15.87
C ASN A 243 -1.10 13.08 14.73
N GLN A 244 -1.62 12.50 13.67
CA GLN A 244 -0.84 11.97 12.56
C GLN A 244 -1.05 12.81 11.31
N ILE A 245 0.02 13.03 10.55
CA ILE A 245 -0.04 13.67 9.24
C ILE A 245 0.14 12.59 8.19
N ILE A 246 -0.83 12.46 7.30
CA ILE A 246 -0.85 11.46 6.23
C ILE A 246 -1.05 12.13 4.87
N GLU A 247 -0.52 11.53 3.80
CA GLU A 247 -0.77 11.96 2.42
C GLU A 247 -1.75 11.03 1.74
N PHE A 248 -2.77 11.59 1.11
CA PHE A 248 -3.67 10.86 0.21
C PHE A 248 -3.17 10.94 -1.23
N TYR A 249 -3.22 9.83 -1.97
CA TYR A 249 -2.88 9.74 -3.41
C TYR A 249 -3.84 8.86 -4.20
#